data_4511e3d30b3d0313a3f7676ba6748a8a
#
_entry.id   4511e3d30b3d0313a3f7676ba6748a8a
#
_cell.length_a   1.000
_cell.length_b   1.000
_cell.length_c   1.000
_cell.angle_alpha   90.00
_cell.angle_beta   90.00
_cell.angle_gamma   90.00
#
_symmetry.space_group_name_H-M   'P 1'
#
loop_
_entity.id
_entity.type
_entity.pdbx_description
1 polymer ?
#
loop_
_entity_poly.entity_id
_entity_poly.type
_entity_poly.pdbx_seq_one_letter_code
_entity_poly.pdbx_strand_id
1 'polypeptide(L)'
;MKRFIAMLLMLCSALLMTAAFAEEAAPEAKITVVEQRFINMEDDGRGFFFAKVQNTGDAAGYVDYKGNIVASDAEGNIILTENYVSTAPDEVYLEPGEYAYVCENIYDDALDTAEVADCKFSIRAADDGEEYEKLASEAKIHYEPDEEDDNYVDVTFTNTTDEILYDYEIVAALYDQNGELLFINTEVVSGIGVHPGSTITVRLYIYEDILMYFCREGLTPTTVDALVYCEK
;
A
#
# COMPACT_ATOMS: atom_id res chain seq x y z
N MET A 1 -46.50 -7.52 -50.20
CA MET A 1 -46.35 -6.42 -49.22
C MET A 1 -46.66 -6.83 -47.79
N LYS A 2 -47.78 -7.50 -47.46
CA LYS A 2 -48.11 -7.88 -46.05
C LYS A 2 -47.11 -8.83 -45.40
N ARG A 3 -46.42 -9.72 -46.12
CA ARG A 3 -45.39 -10.63 -45.57
C ARG A 3 -44.04 -9.95 -45.28
N PHE A 4 -43.70 -8.89 -46.01
CA PHE A 4 -42.49 -8.11 -45.77
C PHE A 4 -42.59 -7.21 -44.53
N ILE A 5 -43.78 -6.68 -44.24
CA ILE A 5 -44.02 -5.82 -43.08
C ILE A 5 -43.99 -6.67 -41.79
N ALA A 6 -44.50 -7.93 -41.82
CA ALA A 6 -44.43 -8.83 -40.67
C ALA A 6 -42.98 -9.25 -40.33
N MET A 7 -42.14 -9.47 -41.36
CA MET A 7 -40.75 -9.83 -41.16
C MET A 7 -39.89 -8.67 -40.64
N LEU A 8 -40.19 -7.41 -41.05
CA LEU A 8 -39.53 -6.23 -40.58
C LEU A 8 -39.90 -5.91 -39.11
N LEU A 9 -41.16 -6.13 -38.72
CA LEU A 9 -41.61 -5.98 -37.33
C LEU A 9 -41.02 -7.02 -36.39
N MET A 10 -40.82 -8.28 -36.84
CA MET A 10 -40.13 -9.32 -36.06
C MET A 10 -38.61 -9.00 -35.89
N LEU A 11 -37.95 -8.43 -36.93
CA LEU A 11 -36.56 -8.06 -36.84
C LEU A 11 -36.36 -6.88 -35.88
N CYS A 12 -37.23 -5.87 -35.88
CA CYS A 12 -37.21 -4.76 -34.95
C CYS A 12 -37.47 -5.16 -33.48
N SER A 13 -38.38 -6.15 -33.26
CA SER A 13 -38.62 -6.66 -31.91
C SER A 13 -37.47 -7.50 -31.38
N ALA A 14 -36.76 -8.24 -32.23
CA ALA A 14 -35.54 -8.98 -31.84
C ALA A 14 -34.37 -8.04 -31.52
N LEU A 15 -34.24 -6.93 -32.25
CA LEU A 15 -33.20 -5.90 -31.95
C LEU A 15 -33.51 -5.08 -30.68
N LEU A 16 -34.79 -4.90 -30.35
CA LEU A 16 -35.20 -4.23 -29.08
C LEU A 16 -35.08 -5.14 -27.87
N MET A 17 -35.09 -6.46 -28.02
CA MET A 17 -34.85 -7.38 -26.89
C MET A 17 -33.38 -7.66 -26.57
N THR A 18 -32.47 -7.35 -27.49
CA THR A 18 -31.02 -7.46 -27.21
C THR A 18 -30.41 -6.19 -26.61
N ALA A 19 -31.17 -5.10 -26.54
CA ALA A 19 -30.75 -3.87 -25.87
C ALA A 19 -31.14 -3.79 -24.36
N ALA A 20 -31.83 -4.83 -23.85
CA ALA A 20 -32.21 -4.90 -22.45
C ALA A 20 -31.45 -6.06 -21.78
N PHE A 21 -30.61 -5.70 -20.87
CA PHE A 21 -29.78 -6.51 -19.96
C PHE A 21 -28.27 -6.57 -20.33
N ALA A 22 -27.64 -5.44 -20.55
CA ALA A 22 -26.38 -5.26 -19.90
C ALA A 22 -26.78 -4.92 -18.44
N GLU A 23 -26.83 -5.89 -17.56
CA GLU A 23 -26.88 -5.69 -16.13
C GLU A 23 -25.59 -4.91 -15.83
N GLU A 24 -25.73 -3.61 -15.56
CA GLU A 24 -24.61 -2.78 -15.16
C GLU A 24 -24.08 -3.45 -13.89
N ALA A 25 -22.85 -3.96 -13.93
CA ALA A 25 -22.26 -4.62 -12.77
C ALA A 25 -22.37 -3.66 -11.58
N ALA A 26 -22.79 -4.15 -10.44
CA ALA A 26 -22.86 -3.32 -9.26
C ALA A 26 -21.46 -2.73 -8.97
N PRO A 27 -21.38 -1.47 -8.54
CA PRO A 27 -20.11 -0.88 -8.16
C PRO A 27 -19.38 -1.76 -7.14
N GLU A 28 -18.11 -2.02 -7.36
CA GLU A 28 -17.28 -2.91 -6.55
C GLU A 28 -15.94 -2.28 -6.24
N ALA A 29 -15.49 -2.39 -4.97
CA ALA A 29 -14.14 -2.05 -4.57
C ALA A 29 -13.16 -3.10 -5.11
N LYS A 30 -12.03 -2.65 -5.68
CA LYS A 30 -11.01 -3.54 -6.22
C LYS A 30 -9.64 -3.10 -5.76
N ILE A 31 -9.09 -3.78 -4.78
CA ILE A 31 -7.73 -3.52 -4.30
C ILE A 31 -6.73 -4.20 -5.24
N THR A 32 -5.79 -3.41 -5.72
CA THR A 32 -4.77 -3.84 -6.70
C THR A 32 -3.38 -3.43 -6.18
N VAL A 33 -2.43 -4.35 -6.22
CA VAL A 33 -1.02 -4.06 -5.96
C VAL A 33 -0.48 -3.30 -7.17
N VAL A 34 -0.06 -2.06 -6.98
CA VAL A 34 0.45 -1.20 -8.07
C VAL A 34 1.97 -1.11 -8.07
N GLU A 35 2.59 -1.28 -6.92
CA GLU A 35 4.03 -1.33 -6.75
C GLU A 35 4.36 -2.33 -5.64
N GLN A 36 5.48 -3.04 -5.76
CA GLN A 36 5.98 -3.90 -4.70
C GLN A 36 7.49 -4.07 -4.78
N ARG A 37 8.12 -4.34 -3.64
CA ARG A 37 9.53 -4.63 -3.51
C ARG A 37 9.76 -5.64 -2.40
N PHE A 38 10.63 -6.62 -2.65
CA PHE A 38 11.17 -7.52 -1.65
C PHE A 38 12.67 -7.26 -1.49
N ILE A 39 13.15 -7.14 -0.26
CA ILE A 39 14.57 -7.02 0.07
C ILE A 39 14.94 -8.22 0.91
N ASN A 40 15.85 -9.06 0.42
CA ASN A 40 16.46 -10.11 1.22
C ASN A 40 17.70 -9.54 1.93
N MET A 41 17.72 -9.63 3.25
CA MET A 41 18.88 -9.26 4.06
C MET A 41 19.75 -10.53 4.19
N GLU A 42 20.85 -10.53 3.45
CA GLU A 42 21.80 -11.64 3.49
C GLU A 42 22.33 -11.89 4.91
N ASP A 43 22.48 -13.14 5.28
CA ASP A 43 23.09 -13.60 6.54
C ASP A 43 22.27 -13.39 7.83
N ASP A 44 20.96 -13.05 7.75
CA ASP A 44 20.16 -12.73 8.95
C ASP A 44 18.74 -13.39 8.96
N GLY A 45 18.43 -14.26 7.99
CA GLY A 45 17.10 -14.88 7.86
C GLY A 45 15.96 -13.86 7.80
N ARG A 46 16.25 -12.64 7.35
CA ARG A 46 15.37 -11.49 7.42
C ARG A 46 15.10 -10.94 6.03
N GLY A 47 13.85 -10.62 5.78
CA GLY A 47 13.41 -9.92 4.59
C GLY A 47 12.51 -8.75 4.91
N PHE A 48 12.48 -7.78 4.02
CA PHE A 48 11.49 -6.71 4.04
C PHE A 48 10.63 -6.79 2.80
N PHE A 49 9.33 -6.69 2.99
CA PHE A 49 8.38 -6.56 1.91
C PHE A 49 7.66 -5.22 1.97
N PHE A 50 7.64 -4.52 0.86
CA PHE A 50 6.96 -3.25 0.70
C PHE A 50 6.02 -3.31 -0.49
N ALA A 51 4.82 -2.74 -0.34
CA ALA A 51 3.92 -2.58 -1.46
C ALA A 51 3.08 -1.30 -1.34
N LYS A 52 2.67 -0.80 -2.50
CA LYS A 52 1.60 0.18 -2.63
C LYS A 52 0.39 -0.52 -3.21
N VAL A 53 -0.74 -0.40 -2.54
CA VAL A 53 -2.02 -0.95 -2.98
C VAL A 53 -2.98 0.20 -3.26
N GLN A 54 -3.83 0.06 -4.28
CA GLN A 54 -4.76 1.09 -4.71
C GLN A 54 -6.15 0.48 -4.92
N ASN A 55 -7.18 1.22 -4.53
CA ASN A 55 -8.54 0.90 -4.95
C ASN A 55 -8.74 1.34 -6.41
N THR A 56 -8.69 0.39 -7.34
CA THR A 56 -8.92 0.60 -8.78
C THR A 56 -10.36 0.31 -9.19
N GLY A 57 -11.23 0.00 -8.23
CA GLY A 57 -12.66 -0.20 -8.43
C GLY A 57 -13.42 1.11 -8.59
N ASP A 58 -14.73 1.01 -8.70
CA ASP A 58 -15.67 2.13 -8.85
C ASP A 58 -16.54 2.36 -7.60
N ALA A 59 -16.33 1.56 -6.55
CA ALA A 59 -16.86 1.76 -5.21
C ALA A 59 -15.74 1.82 -4.18
N ALA A 60 -16.01 2.44 -3.05
CA ALA A 60 -15.13 2.44 -1.89
C ALA A 60 -15.19 1.08 -1.18
N GLY A 61 -14.14 0.74 -0.43
CA GLY A 61 -14.07 -0.50 0.35
C GLY A 61 -12.84 -0.55 1.25
N TYR A 62 -12.84 -1.50 2.14
CA TYR A 62 -11.72 -1.75 3.05
C TYR A 62 -10.69 -2.67 2.39
N VAL A 63 -9.46 -2.57 2.84
CA VAL A 63 -8.39 -3.50 2.47
C VAL A 63 -8.44 -4.72 3.41
N ASP A 64 -8.52 -5.95 2.87
CA ASP A 64 -8.54 -7.17 3.71
C ASP A 64 -7.17 -7.38 4.39
N TYR A 65 -7.15 -7.66 5.70
CA TYR A 65 -5.94 -7.99 6.47
C TYR A 65 -5.34 -9.38 6.13
N LYS A 66 -5.96 -10.12 5.22
CA LYS A 66 -5.54 -11.48 4.79
C LYS A 66 -4.71 -11.46 3.51
N GLY A 67 -3.88 -10.44 3.36
CA GLY A 67 -2.88 -10.42 2.29
C GLY A 67 -1.93 -11.62 2.40
N ASN A 68 -1.41 -12.07 1.25
CA ASN A 68 -0.52 -13.21 1.18
C ASN A 68 0.68 -12.91 0.31
N ILE A 69 1.88 -13.15 0.84
CA ILE A 69 3.15 -13.08 0.12
C ILE A 69 3.62 -14.50 -0.17
N VAL A 70 4.06 -14.73 -1.40
CA VAL A 70 4.75 -15.95 -1.81
C VAL A 70 6.05 -15.55 -2.48
N ALA A 71 7.18 -15.90 -1.86
CA ALA A 71 8.51 -15.69 -2.42
C ALA A 71 9.08 -17.00 -2.98
N SER A 72 9.75 -16.91 -4.13
CA SER A 72 10.32 -18.07 -4.82
C SER A 72 11.71 -17.79 -5.38
N ASP A 73 12.49 -18.88 -5.59
CA ASP A 73 13.78 -18.84 -6.24
C ASP A 73 13.66 -18.73 -7.77
N ALA A 74 14.81 -18.70 -8.47
CA ALA A 74 14.88 -18.60 -9.93
C ALA A 74 14.30 -19.83 -10.65
N GLU A 75 14.25 -20.99 -10.00
CA GLU A 75 13.66 -22.23 -10.51
C GLU A 75 12.13 -22.29 -10.26
N GLY A 76 11.58 -21.35 -9.49
CA GLY A 76 10.17 -21.27 -9.13
C GLY A 76 9.78 -22.13 -7.92
N ASN A 77 10.76 -22.60 -7.13
CA ASN A 77 10.47 -23.27 -5.87
C ASN A 77 10.09 -22.22 -4.82
N ILE A 78 9.05 -22.49 -4.04
CA ILE A 78 8.62 -21.60 -2.96
C ILE A 78 9.66 -21.64 -1.84
N ILE A 79 10.20 -20.48 -1.50
CA ILE A 79 11.13 -20.26 -0.37
C ILE A 79 10.30 -20.04 0.91
N LEU A 80 9.34 -19.10 0.85
CA LEU A 80 8.49 -18.79 1.99
C LEU A 80 7.08 -18.37 1.56
N THR A 81 6.17 -18.45 2.51
CA THR A 81 4.81 -17.91 2.37
C THR A 81 4.45 -17.18 3.66
N GLU A 82 4.11 -15.90 3.55
CA GLU A 82 3.60 -15.09 4.66
C GLU A 82 2.11 -14.82 4.45
N ASN A 83 1.32 -14.94 5.53
CA ASN A 83 -0.13 -14.76 5.52
C ASN A 83 -0.51 -13.67 6.52
N TYR A 84 -1.68 -13.09 6.34
CA TYR A 84 -2.20 -12.01 7.19
C TYR A 84 -1.39 -10.71 7.06
N VAL A 85 -0.87 -10.47 5.86
CA VAL A 85 -0.17 -9.23 5.52
C VAL A 85 -1.21 -8.14 5.22
N SER A 86 -1.13 -7.04 5.93
CA SER A 86 -2.07 -5.93 5.83
C SER A 86 -1.40 -4.63 5.41
N THR A 87 -2.22 -3.60 5.25
CA THR A 87 -1.76 -2.21 5.08
C THR A 87 -1.33 -1.60 6.42
N ALA A 88 -0.69 -0.47 6.36
CA ALA A 88 -0.45 0.41 7.50
C ALA A 88 -1.26 1.71 7.30
N PRO A 89 -2.31 1.95 8.14
CA PRO A 89 -2.87 1.06 9.16
C PRO A 89 -3.61 -0.16 8.58
N ASP A 90 -3.90 -1.13 9.45
CA ASP A 90 -4.66 -2.33 9.09
C ASP A 90 -6.07 -1.99 8.58
N GLU A 91 -6.57 -2.79 7.64
CA GLU A 91 -7.97 -2.74 7.16
C GLU A 91 -8.48 -1.36 6.75
N VAL A 92 -7.58 -0.51 6.25
CA VAL A 92 -7.89 0.89 5.90
C VAL A 92 -8.98 0.99 4.82
N TYR A 93 -9.89 1.98 4.98
CA TYR A 93 -10.90 2.34 3.99
C TYR A 93 -10.31 3.17 2.88
N LEU A 94 -10.57 2.78 1.61
CA LEU A 94 -10.09 3.47 0.43
C LEU A 94 -11.24 3.83 -0.52
N GLU A 95 -11.38 5.10 -0.82
CA GLU A 95 -12.21 5.58 -1.92
C GLU A 95 -11.62 5.17 -3.29
N PRO A 96 -12.40 5.15 -4.38
CA PRO A 96 -11.89 4.91 -5.72
C PRO A 96 -10.70 5.80 -6.07
N GLY A 97 -9.57 5.19 -6.43
CA GLY A 97 -8.32 5.89 -6.75
C GLY A 97 -7.40 6.15 -5.56
N GLU A 98 -7.87 6.01 -4.32
CA GLU A 98 -7.02 6.11 -3.13
C GLU A 98 -6.10 4.91 -2.99
N TYR A 99 -5.04 5.08 -2.20
CA TYR A 99 -4.02 4.05 -1.98
C TYR A 99 -3.56 4.02 -0.52
N ALA A 100 -2.97 2.90 -0.17
CA ALA A 100 -2.30 2.67 1.10
C ALA A 100 -0.99 1.89 0.88
N TYR A 101 -0.21 1.76 1.94
CA TYR A 101 1.07 1.07 1.91
C TYR A 101 1.03 -0.18 2.77
N VAL A 102 1.85 -1.15 2.38
CA VAL A 102 2.14 -2.39 3.11
C VAL A 102 3.62 -2.36 3.48
N CYS A 103 3.93 -2.63 4.74
CA CYS A 103 5.29 -2.71 5.25
C CYS A 103 5.40 -3.93 6.16
N GLU A 104 6.09 -4.98 5.71
CA GLU A 104 6.20 -6.25 6.43
C GLU A 104 7.65 -6.61 6.68
N ASN A 105 7.97 -6.98 7.92
CA ASN A 105 9.24 -7.56 8.33
C ASN A 105 9.08 -9.08 8.40
N ILE A 106 9.80 -9.80 7.56
CA ILE A 106 9.71 -11.25 7.43
C ILE A 106 10.95 -11.89 8.07
N TYR A 107 10.75 -12.90 8.91
CA TYR A 107 11.82 -13.70 9.52
C TYR A 107 11.59 -15.15 9.15
N ASP A 108 12.50 -15.72 8.33
CA ASP A 108 12.46 -17.12 7.92
C ASP A 108 13.89 -17.61 7.67
N ASP A 109 14.28 -18.72 8.32
CA ASP A 109 15.61 -19.32 8.19
C ASP A 109 15.95 -19.70 6.71
N ALA A 110 14.95 -19.85 5.85
CA ALA A 110 15.17 -20.10 4.43
C ALA A 110 15.84 -18.93 3.72
N LEU A 111 15.64 -17.69 4.21
CA LEU A 111 16.25 -16.48 3.65
C LEU A 111 17.75 -16.40 3.88
N ASP A 112 18.33 -17.15 4.86
CA ASP A 112 19.78 -17.25 5.07
C ASP A 112 20.51 -17.92 3.91
N THR A 113 19.82 -18.74 3.14
CA THR A 113 20.45 -19.62 2.15
C THR A 113 19.85 -19.55 0.76
N ALA A 114 18.69 -18.94 0.63
CA ALA A 114 17.96 -18.84 -0.62
C ALA A 114 17.88 -17.39 -1.11
N GLU A 115 18.17 -17.21 -2.40
CA GLU A 115 17.96 -15.92 -3.09
C GLU A 115 16.52 -15.85 -3.59
N VAL A 116 15.79 -14.81 -3.19
CA VAL A 116 14.44 -14.53 -3.69
C VAL A 116 14.54 -13.91 -5.08
N ALA A 117 14.08 -14.65 -6.09
CA ALA A 117 14.07 -14.18 -7.49
C ALA A 117 12.71 -13.61 -7.92
N ASP A 118 11.61 -14.07 -7.31
CA ASP A 118 10.26 -13.57 -7.57
C ASP A 118 9.46 -13.51 -6.26
N CYS A 119 8.67 -12.45 -6.11
CA CYS A 119 7.78 -12.26 -4.98
C CYS A 119 6.40 -11.86 -5.48
N LYS A 120 5.37 -12.61 -5.09
CA LYS A 120 3.98 -12.34 -5.44
C LYS A 120 3.21 -11.97 -4.19
N PHE A 121 2.60 -10.80 -4.24
CA PHE A 121 1.67 -10.34 -3.22
C PHE A 121 0.25 -10.33 -3.76
N SER A 122 -0.68 -10.85 -2.98
CA SER A 122 -2.11 -10.80 -3.26
C SER A 122 -2.87 -10.27 -2.06
N ILE A 123 -3.76 -9.33 -2.32
CA ILE A 123 -4.63 -8.70 -1.35
C ILE A 123 -5.96 -8.38 -2.05
N ARG A 124 -7.03 -8.22 -1.30
CA ARG A 124 -8.37 -7.97 -1.85
C ARG A 124 -9.12 -6.95 -1.01
N ALA A 125 -10.29 -6.52 -1.50
CA ALA A 125 -11.23 -5.75 -0.73
C ALA A 125 -11.95 -6.62 0.30
N ALA A 126 -12.30 -6.01 1.43
CA ALA A 126 -13.18 -6.54 2.47
C ALA A 126 -14.46 -5.70 2.59
N ASP A 127 -15.49 -6.30 3.20
CA ASP A 127 -16.79 -5.65 3.39
C ASP A 127 -16.81 -4.74 4.65
N ASP A 128 -15.90 -4.99 5.58
CA ASP A 128 -15.74 -4.27 6.85
C ASP A 128 -14.25 -4.09 7.19
N GLY A 129 -13.95 -3.13 8.06
CA GLY A 129 -12.61 -2.78 8.52
C GLY A 129 -12.67 -1.55 9.43
N GLU A 130 -11.52 -0.94 9.67
CA GLU A 130 -11.37 0.21 10.55
C GLU A 130 -11.53 1.54 9.80
N GLU A 131 -12.21 2.50 10.43
CA GLU A 131 -12.35 3.85 9.88
C GLU A 131 -11.25 4.77 10.42
N TYR A 132 -10.40 5.24 9.51
CA TYR A 132 -9.37 6.23 9.80
C TYR A 132 -9.71 7.57 9.15
N GLU A 133 -9.31 8.64 9.80
CA GLU A 133 -9.22 9.96 9.19
C GLU A 133 -7.80 10.18 8.67
N LYS A 134 -7.69 10.56 7.39
CA LYS A 134 -6.41 10.85 6.76
C LYS A 134 -6.11 12.33 6.89
N LEU A 135 -5.04 12.66 7.58
CA LEU A 135 -4.58 14.03 7.80
C LEU A 135 -3.64 14.47 6.67
N ALA A 136 -3.80 15.72 6.25
CA ALA A 136 -2.85 16.33 5.31
C ALA A 136 -1.47 16.45 5.95
N SER A 137 -0.44 15.94 5.26
CA SER A 137 0.94 15.92 5.72
C SER A 137 1.90 16.44 4.68
N GLU A 138 3.05 16.92 5.14
CA GLU A 138 4.23 17.25 4.33
C GLU A 138 5.40 16.41 4.84
N ALA A 139 6.20 15.86 3.93
CA ALA A 139 7.34 15.06 4.30
C ALA A 139 8.62 15.58 3.67
N LYS A 140 9.72 15.46 4.41
CA LYS A 140 11.05 15.82 3.96
C LYS A 140 12.03 14.72 4.30
N ILE A 141 12.75 14.24 3.29
CA ILE A 141 13.83 13.29 3.47
C ILE A 141 15.13 13.99 3.81
N HIS A 142 15.89 13.40 4.75
CA HIS A 142 17.28 13.67 5.04
C HIS A 142 18.04 12.38 4.78
N TYR A 143 19.00 12.42 3.87
CA TYR A 143 19.77 11.26 3.48
C TYR A 143 21.23 11.64 3.28
N GLU A 144 22.06 11.28 4.25
CA GLU A 144 23.51 11.49 4.30
C GLU A 144 24.16 10.13 4.64
N PRO A 145 24.39 9.26 3.65
CA PRO A 145 24.76 7.87 3.90
C PRO A 145 26.07 7.68 4.65
N ASP A 146 26.94 8.72 4.71
CA ASP A 146 28.19 8.70 5.47
C ASP A 146 28.01 9.12 6.95
N GLU A 147 26.81 9.57 7.33
CA GLU A 147 26.47 10.06 8.68
C GLU A 147 25.33 9.22 9.25
N GLU A 148 25.61 8.36 10.24
CA GLU A 148 24.69 7.37 10.77
C GLU A 148 23.35 7.97 11.29
N ASP A 149 23.43 9.11 11.99
CA ASP A 149 22.26 9.73 12.63
C ASP A 149 21.45 10.67 11.72
N ASP A 150 21.91 10.93 10.47
CA ASP A 150 21.31 11.92 9.57
C ASP A 150 20.47 11.30 8.44
N ASN A 151 19.96 10.05 8.66
CA ASN A 151 19.16 9.32 7.71
C ASN A 151 17.74 9.11 8.23
N TYR A 152 16.84 10.02 7.87
CA TYR A 152 15.47 10.01 8.37
C TYR A 152 14.51 10.77 7.45
N VAL A 153 13.22 10.59 7.74
CA VAL A 153 12.13 11.38 7.18
C VAL A 153 11.47 12.20 8.29
N ASP A 154 11.39 13.50 8.13
CA ASP A 154 10.55 14.37 8.96
C ASP A 154 9.17 14.47 8.30
N VAL A 155 8.12 13.99 8.98
CA VAL A 155 6.73 14.10 8.56
C VAL A 155 6.03 15.12 9.44
N THR A 156 5.50 16.16 8.81
CA THR A 156 4.80 17.26 9.49
C THR A 156 3.32 17.23 9.14
N PHE A 157 2.46 17.28 10.14
CA PHE A 157 1.02 17.35 9.96
C PHE A 157 0.35 18.24 11.01
N THR A 158 -0.87 18.66 10.72
CA THR A 158 -1.70 19.46 11.62
C THR A 158 -2.94 18.65 12.01
N ASN A 159 -3.22 18.59 13.31
CA ASN A 159 -4.51 18.05 13.77
C ASN A 159 -5.65 18.99 13.32
N THR A 160 -6.38 18.57 12.31
CA THR A 160 -7.52 19.30 11.75
C THR A 160 -8.86 18.84 12.34
N THR A 161 -8.85 17.87 13.25
CA THR A 161 -10.04 17.38 13.96
C THR A 161 -10.42 18.32 15.12
N ASP A 162 -11.59 18.13 15.69
CA ASP A 162 -12.07 18.89 16.87
C ASP A 162 -11.61 18.26 18.19
N GLU A 163 -10.93 17.11 18.15
CA GLU A 163 -10.50 16.33 19.31
C GLU A 163 -8.98 16.28 19.47
N ILE A 164 -8.49 15.93 20.66
CA ILE A 164 -7.08 15.68 20.88
C ILE A 164 -6.76 14.30 20.33
N LEU A 165 -5.83 14.21 19.38
CA LEU A 165 -5.34 12.95 18.86
C LEU A 165 -4.28 12.37 19.81
N TYR A 166 -4.50 11.17 20.29
CA TYR A 166 -3.54 10.44 21.13
C TYR A 166 -2.88 9.27 20.43
N ASP A 167 -3.59 8.71 19.43
CA ASP A 167 -3.15 7.57 18.66
C ASP A 167 -3.24 7.92 17.17
N TYR A 168 -2.11 7.83 16.51
CA TYR A 168 -2.00 8.09 15.07
C TYR A 168 -0.87 7.28 14.48
N GLU A 169 -1.04 6.90 13.23
CA GLU A 169 -0.07 6.14 12.48
C GLU A 169 0.48 6.96 11.31
N ILE A 170 1.78 6.92 11.15
CA ILE A 170 2.51 7.61 10.09
C ILE A 170 3.16 6.57 9.20
N VAL A 171 2.97 6.72 7.90
CA VAL A 171 3.60 5.90 6.88
C VAL A 171 4.42 6.80 5.97
N ALA A 172 5.70 6.47 5.75
CA ALA A 172 6.58 7.19 4.85
C ALA A 172 7.19 6.22 3.82
N ALA A 173 6.87 6.42 2.55
CA ALA A 173 7.38 5.64 1.43
C ALA A 173 8.44 6.43 0.67
N LEU A 174 9.64 5.85 0.53
CA LEU A 174 10.79 6.44 -0.14
C LEU A 174 10.92 5.92 -1.56
N TYR A 175 11.23 6.81 -2.48
CA TYR A 175 11.38 6.52 -3.90
C TYR A 175 12.70 7.04 -4.43
N ASP A 176 13.23 6.37 -5.45
CA ASP A 176 14.38 6.85 -6.19
C ASP A 176 14.02 7.97 -7.19
N GLN A 177 15.01 8.42 -7.95
CA GLN A 177 14.83 9.45 -8.98
C GLN A 177 13.95 9.02 -10.17
N ASN A 178 13.71 7.71 -10.35
CA ASN A 178 12.87 7.16 -11.41
C ASN A 178 11.44 6.92 -10.94
N GLY A 179 11.16 7.14 -9.64
CA GLY A 179 9.90 6.86 -8.99
C GLY A 179 9.73 5.39 -8.60
N GLU A 180 10.81 4.63 -8.49
CA GLU A 180 10.77 3.25 -7.98
C GLU A 180 10.72 3.25 -6.45
N LEU A 181 9.82 2.45 -5.89
CA LEU A 181 9.69 2.27 -4.45
C LEU A 181 10.95 1.61 -3.87
N LEU A 182 11.58 2.25 -2.90
CA LEU A 182 12.79 1.77 -2.24
C LEU A 182 12.53 1.17 -0.86
N PHE A 183 11.73 1.85 -0.05
CA PHE A 183 11.55 1.53 1.36
C PHE A 183 10.26 2.16 1.87
N ILE A 184 9.61 1.50 2.82
CA ILE A 184 8.50 2.07 3.58
C ILE A 184 8.86 1.94 5.07
N ASN A 185 8.67 3.02 5.82
CA ASN A 185 8.71 3.02 7.27
C ASN A 185 7.36 3.43 7.83
N THR A 186 7.01 2.85 8.97
CA THR A 186 5.78 3.14 9.69
C THR A 186 6.10 3.44 11.15
N GLU A 187 5.34 4.36 11.75
CA GLU A 187 5.45 4.70 13.17
C GLU A 187 4.06 4.86 13.76
N VAL A 188 3.75 4.06 14.76
CA VAL A 188 2.54 4.20 15.56
C VAL A 188 2.89 5.03 16.79
N VAL A 189 2.32 6.22 16.88
CA VAL A 189 2.53 7.12 18.02
C VAL A 189 1.32 7.05 18.93
N SER A 190 1.56 6.61 20.18
CA SER A 190 0.53 6.48 21.19
C SER A 190 0.82 7.33 22.42
N GLY A 191 -0.22 7.91 23.02
CA GLY A 191 -0.13 8.64 24.28
C GLY A 191 0.47 10.04 24.23
N ILE A 192 0.83 10.54 23.04
CA ILE A 192 1.27 11.92 22.84
C ILE A 192 0.12 12.72 22.24
N GLY A 193 -0.52 13.56 23.08
CA GLY A 193 -1.69 14.33 22.68
C GLY A 193 -1.36 15.49 21.73
N VAL A 194 -1.91 15.48 20.54
CA VAL A 194 -1.86 16.59 19.58
C VAL A 194 -3.17 17.35 19.64
N HIS A 195 -3.15 18.57 20.18
CA HIS A 195 -4.37 19.39 20.32
C HIS A 195 -4.92 19.86 18.96
N PRO A 196 -6.24 20.10 18.85
CA PRO A 196 -6.84 20.71 17.67
C PRO A 196 -6.10 21.96 17.20
N GLY A 197 -5.80 22.02 15.90
CA GLY A 197 -5.06 23.12 15.27
C GLY A 197 -3.55 23.13 15.53
N SER A 198 -3.01 22.20 16.32
CA SER A 198 -1.57 22.09 16.54
C SER A 198 -0.88 21.35 15.39
N THR A 199 0.28 21.82 15.03
CA THR A 199 1.17 21.20 14.05
C THR A 199 2.34 20.53 14.76
N ILE A 200 2.64 19.29 14.39
CA ILE A 200 3.82 18.57 14.90
C ILE A 200 4.64 17.99 13.76
N THR A 201 5.88 17.69 14.04
CA THR A 201 6.78 16.94 13.17
C THR A 201 7.22 15.68 13.88
N VAL A 202 7.09 14.55 13.23
CA VAL A 202 7.55 13.24 13.70
C VAL A 202 8.69 12.80 12.80
N ARG A 203 9.73 12.23 13.40
CA ARG A 203 10.92 11.74 12.70
C ARG A 203 10.88 10.22 12.63
N LEU A 204 10.94 9.68 11.39
CA LEU A 204 11.07 8.27 11.10
C LEU A 204 12.48 7.98 10.60
N TYR A 205 13.26 7.20 11.35
CA TYR A 205 14.62 6.85 10.95
C TYR A 205 14.62 5.77 9.89
N ILE A 206 15.56 5.86 8.93
CA ILE A 206 15.84 4.77 8.01
C ILE A 206 16.70 3.76 8.76
N TYR A 207 16.28 2.50 8.80
CA TYR A 207 16.98 1.44 9.53
C TYR A 207 18.41 1.25 9.01
N GLU A 208 19.36 0.98 9.89
CA GLU A 208 20.79 0.78 9.56
C GLU A 208 20.96 -0.29 8.46
N ASP A 209 20.25 -1.42 8.57
CA ASP A 209 20.27 -2.49 7.58
C ASP A 209 19.84 -2.01 6.19
N ILE A 210 18.82 -1.17 6.13
CA ILE A 210 18.33 -0.56 4.89
C ILE A 210 19.34 0.44 4.33
N LEU A 211 20.00 1.20 5.18
CA LEU A 211 21.08 2.11 4.74
C LEU A 211 22.24 1.32 4.14
N MET A 212 22.69 0.23 4.81
CA MET A 212 23.72 -0.65 4.27
C MET A 212 23.30 -1.26 2.94
N TYR A 213 22.04 -1.70 2.82
CA TYR A 213 21.50 -2.20 1.57
C TYR A 213 21.52 -1.12 0.48
N PHE A 214 21.08 0.09 0.77
CA PHE A 214 21.11 1.20 -0.21
C PHE A 214 22.53 1.52 -0.67
N CYS A 215 23.49 1.57 0.24
CA CYS A 215 24.90 1.79 -0.09
C CYS A 215 25.45 0.67 -0.98
N ARG A 216 25.16 -0.59 -0.66
CA ARG A 216 25.61 -1.77 -1.43
C ARG A 216 25.05 -1.77 -2.84
N GLU A 217 23.77 -1.49 -3.00
CA GLU A 217 23.07 -1.49 -4.30
C GLU A 217 23.18 -0.17 -5.06
N GLY A 218 23.83 0.86 -4.48
CA GLY A 218 23.94 2.19 -5.08
C GLY A 218 22.58 2.91 -5.21
N LEU A 219 21.65 2.64 -4.31
CA LEU A 219 20.32 3.25 -4.28
C LEU A 219 20.35 4.56 -3.51
N THR A 220 19.62 5.55 -4.00
CA THR A 220 19.52 6.87 -3.34
C THR A 220 18.06 7.31 -3.32
N PRO A 221 17.44 7.41 -2.13
CA PRO A 221 16.11 7.96 -2.02
C PRO A 221 16.13 9.46 -2.34
N THR A 222 15.22 9.90 -3.19
CA THR A 222 15.14 11.30 -3.67
C THR A 222 13.81 11.96 -3.38
N THR A 223 12.74 11.17 -3.27
CA THR A 223 11.39 11.64 -2.96
C THR A 223 10.76 10.79 -1.89
N VAL A 224 9.81 11.38 -1.17
CA VAL A 224 9.04 10.72 -0.13
C VAL A 224 7.56 11.05 -0.31
N ASP A 225 6.72 10.03 -0.13
CA ASP A 225 5.27 10.16 0.04
C ASP A 225 4.91 9.75 1.47
N ALA A 226 4.10 10.53 2.15
CA ALA A 226 3.73 10.25 3.53
C ALA A 226 2.23 10.36 3.76
N LEU A 227 1.72 9.40 4.50
CA LEU A 227 0.33 9.33 4.94
C LEU A 227 0.30 9.38 6.47
N VAL A 228 -0.68 10.11 7.02
CA VAL A 228 -0.93 10.17 8.46
C VAL A 228 -2.38 9.82 8.69
N TYR A 229 -2.61 8.85 9.55
CA TYR A 229 -3.92 8.34 9.89
C TYR A 229 -4.18 8.50 11.39
N CYS A 230 -5.43 8.79 11.75
CA CYS A 230 -5.92 8.69 13.12
C CYS A 230 -7.26 7.94 13.13
N GLU A 231 -7.54 7.22 14.21
CA GLU A 231 -8.84 6.58 14.41
C GLU A 231 -9.95 7.63 14.49
N LYS A 232 -11.12 7.29 13.93
CA LYS A 232 -12.33 8.11 14.02
C LYS A 232 -13.16 7.82 15.24
#